data_182887a4c234d044017284a788b3b223
#
_entry.id   182887a4c234d044017284a788b3b223
#
_cell.length_a   1.000
_cell.length_b   1.000
_cell.length_c   1.000
_cell.angle_alpha   90.00
_cell.angle_beta   90.00
_cell.angle_gamma   90.00
#
_symmetry.space_group_name_H-M   'P 1'
#
loop_
_entity.id
_entity.type
_entity.pdbx_description
1 polymer ?
#
loop_
_entity_poly.entity_id
_entity_poly.type
_entity_poly.pdbx_seq_one_letter_code
_entity_poly.pdbx_strand_id
1 'polypeptide(L)'
;MERQQSSLKVRASDWLFGISGSKPHGSYRIRRLVQWLFAGICVLLGFQLTRFYMAAKAGQLPLPQRPPGVEGFLPISGLMGILDWVYQGTLNRIHPAATILVLVVLLMALLLRKSFCSWICPVGMLSEYLARLGRKIFSRNFRPWRWLDWTLQSLKYLILGFFVWAIFGMSGAALQAFIQSPYNKVADVKMGLFFLDLGQIGILVMAGLVVASVFIQGAWCRYGCPYGALLGLFSWLSPVRVERNADNCIDCSLCDKVCMSRLPISRSTVVRSVECTGCVDCVAVCPIDDALALTAAGRRMGIPAYAAAILMLFVIGYSAARLTGQWANDISDEEYVHRIQNMDDPAYGHPGS
;
A
#
# COMPACT_ATOMS: atom_id res chain seq x y z
N MET A 1 -15.12 44.52 -1.64
CA MET A 1 -15.53 43.25 -1.01
C MET A 1 -14.26 42.57 -0.48
N GLU A 2 -13.88 42.91 0.77
CA GLU A 2 -12.72 42.37 1.46
C GLU A 2 -12.95 40.89 1.80
N ARG A 3 -12.10 40.03 1.27
CA ARG A 3 -12.10 38.62 1.65
C ARG A 3 -11.50 38.50 3.03
N GLN A 4 -12.33 38.17 3.99
CA GLN A 4 -11.91 37.77 5.34
C GLN A 4 -10.96 36.59 5.26
N GLN A 5 -9.65 36.85 5.29
CA GLN A 5 -8.64 35.84 5.63
C GLN A 5 -8.68 35.61 7.14
N SER A 6 -9.60 34.77 7.60
CA SER A 6 -9.55 34.30 8.98
C SER A 6 -8.35 33.36 9.13
N SER A 7 -7.37 33.80 9.91
CA SER A 7 -6.22 32.98 10.35
C SER A 7 -6.71 31.83 11.24
N LEU A 8 -6.88 30.66 10.66
CA LEU A 8 -7.31 29.45 11.35
C LEU A 8 -6.18 28.89 12.21
N LYS A 9 -6.23 29.11 13.52
CA LYS A 9 -5.36 28.45 14.51
C LYS A 9 -5.70 26.95 14.56
N VAL A 10 -4.76 26.12 14.15
CA VAL A 10 -4.84 24.66 14.20
C VAL A 10 -4.74 24.17 15.64
N ARG A 11 -5.76 23.46 16.15
CA ARG A 11 -5.71 22.80 17.46
C ARG A 11 -4.90 21.51 17.41
N ALA A 12 -4.28 21.10 18.51
CA ALA A 12 -3.47 19.87 18.59
C ALA A 12 -4.27 18.60 18.22
N SER A 13 -5.58 18.57 18.50
CA SER A 13 -6.50 17.50 18.05
C SER A 13 -6.65 17.41 16.53
N ASP A 14 -6.50 18.53 15.83
CA ASP A 14 -6.59 18.59 14.38
C ASP A 14 -5.34 17.99 13.71
N TRP A 15 -4.26 17.84 14.45
CA TRP A 15 -3.04 17.21 13.96
C TRP A 15 -3.18 15.68 13.83
N LEU A 16 -3.79 15.02 14.81
CA LEU A 16 -4.05 13.59 14.76
C LEU A 16 -5.15 13.23 13.75
N PHE A 17 -6.12 14.12 13.59
CA PHE A 17 -7.29 13.92 12.72
C PHE A 17 -7.36 14.87 11.51
N GLY A 18 -6.49 15.84 11.47
CA GLY A 18 -5.90 16.61 10.37
C GLY A 18 -6.80 17.38 9.44
N ILE A 19 -7.66 18.29 9.91
CA ILE A 19 -8.11 19.43 9.08
C ILE A 19 -8.40 20.63 9.97
N SER A 20 -7.71 21.75 9.68
CA SER A 20 -8.03 23.06 10.22
C SER A 20 -9.05 23.74 9.30
N GLY A 21 -10.22 24.04 9.79
CA GLY A 21 -10.98 25.18 9.30
C GLY A 21 -12.29 24.96 8.58
N SER A 22 -12.81 23.81 8.42
CA SER A 22 -14.22 23.58 8.10
C SER A 22 -14.66 22.30 8.77
N LYS A 23 -15.95 22.15 9.05
CA LYS A 23 -16.51 21.01 9.78
C LYS A 23 -15.83 19.72 9.35
N PRO A 24 -15.19 18.93 10.26
CA PRO A 24 -14.60 17.66 9.89
C PRO A 24 -15.75 16.77 9.39
N HIS A 25 -15.87 16.63 8.08
CA HIS A 25 -16.82 15.69 7.52
C HIS A 25 -16.49 14.32 8.08
N GLY A 26 -17.48 13.59 8.60
CA GLY A 26 -17.33 12.26 9.22
C GLY A 26 -16.53 11.28 8.35
N SER A 27 -16.46 11.52 7.06
CA SER A 27 -15.71 10.83 6.04
C SER A 27 -14.20 10.73 6.28
N TYR A 28 -13.57 11.78 6.79
CA TYR A 28 -12.14 11.76 7.13
C TYR A 28 -11.85 10.82 8.31
N ARG A 29 -12.74 10.78 9.31
CA ARG A 29 -12.64 9.89 10.47
C ARG A 29 -12.73 8.43 10.05
N ILE A 30 -13.62 8.08 9.11
CA ILE A 30 -13.79 6.72 8.61
C ILE A 30 -12.47 6.21 8.00
N ARG A 31 -11.84 6.99 7.11
CA ARG A 31 -10.57 6.60 6.50
C ARG A 31 -9.48 6.38 7.55
N ARG A 32 -9.37 7.26 8.54
CA ARG A 32 -8.40 7.12 9.63
C ARG A 32 -8.63 5.88 10.47
N LEU A 33 -9.89 5.59 10.79
CA LEU A 33 -10.25 4.37 11.51
C LEU A 33 -9.79 3.13 10.73
N VAL A 34 -10.08 3.06 9.43
CA VAL A 34 -9.63 1.95 8.57
C VAL A 34 -8.11 1.84 8.55
N GLN A 35 -7.39 2.95 8.38
CA GLN A 35 -5.91 2.95 8.39
C GLN A 35 -5.35 2.40 9.72
N TRP A 36 -5.86 2.87 10.86
CA TRP A 36 -5.42 2.40 12.17
C TRP A 36 -5.79 0.94 12.44
N LEU A 37 -6.97 0.50 11.99
CA LEU A 37 -7.37 -0.90 12.06
C LEU A 37 -6.37 -1.80 11.32
N PHE A 38 -6.06 -1.48 10.07
CA PHE A 38 -5.10 -2.28 9.30
C PHE A 38 -3.67 -2.16 9.82
N ALA A 39 -3.25 -1.01 10.31
CA ALA A 39 -1.96 -0.87 10.99
C ALA A 39 -1.89 -1.76 12.24
N GLY A 40 -2.94 -1.80 13.05
CA GLY A 40 -3.05 -2.71 14.20
C GLY A 40 -2.99 -4.19 13.79
N ILE A 41 -3.69 -4.58 12.72
CA ILE A 41 -3.60 -5.94 12.16
C ILE A 41 -2.16 -6.25 11.75
N CYS A 42 -1.45 -5.35 11.06
CA CYS A 42 -0.05 -5.55 10.67
C CYS A 42 0.88 -5.74 11.88
N VAL A 43 0.67 -4.98 12.96
CA VAL A 43 1.43 -5.15 14.21
C VAL A 43 1.16 -6.52 14.83
N LEU A 44 -0.10 -6.95 14.88
CA LEU A 44 -0.47 -8.28 15.38
C LEU A 44 0.15 -9.40 14.55
N LEU A 45 0.12 -9.29 13.22
CA LEU A 45 0.75 -10.25 12.31
C LEU A 45 2.26 -10.32 12.54
N GLY A 46 2.93 -9.17 12.73
CA GLY A 46 4.35 -9.11 13.04
C GLY A 46 4.67 -9.78 14.38
N PHE A 47 3.86 -9.54 15.41
CA PHE A 47 4.03 -10.20 16.71
C PHE A 47 3.83 -11.72 16.62
N GLN A 48 2.79 -12.18 15.91
CA GLN A 48 2.54 -13.62 15.69
C GLN A 48 3.68 -14.26 14.91
N LEU A 49 4.20 -13.60 13.86
CA LEU A 49 5.35 -14.10 13.11
C LEU A 49 6.61 -14.20 13.97
N THR A 50 6.86 -13.22 14.83
CA THR A 50 8.00 -13.26 15.76
C THR A 50 7.89 -14.42 16.73
N ARG A 51 6.70 -14.67 17.30
CA ARG A 51 6.45 -15.83 18.16
C ARG A 51 6.68 -17.15 17.43
N PHE A 52 6.16 -17.26 16.21
CA PHE A 52 6.35 -18.43 15.33
C PHE A 52 7.84 -18.68 15.07
N TYR A 53 8.57 -17.64 14.65
CA TYR A 53 10.03 -17.73 14.41
C TYR A 53 10.81 -18.15 15.63
N MET A 54 10.55 -17.56 16.81
CA MET A 54 11.25 -17.90 18.04
C MET A 54 11.01 -19.35 18.47
N ALA A 55 9.79 -19.84 18.35
CA ALA A 55 9.43 -21.22 18.65
C ALA A 55 10.14 -22.20 17.68
N ALA A 56 10.12 -21.90 16.38
CA ALA A 56 10.78 -22.73 15.38
C ALA A 56 12.30 -22.75 15.55
N LYS A 57 12.92 -21.59 15.86
CA LYS A 57 14.36 -21.52 16.15
C LYS A 57 14.76 -22.33 17.37
N ALA A 58 13.88 -22.39 18.38
CA ALA A 58 14.07 -23.20 19.59
C ALA A 58 13.74 -24.70 19.37
N GLY A 59 13.28 -25.10 18.19
CA GLY A 59 12.90 -26.49 17.89
C GLY A 59 11.65 -26.97 18.61
N GLN A 60 10.76 -26.05 19.02
CA GLN A 60 9.52 -26.40 19.72
C GLN A 60 8.50 -26.97 18.73
N LEU A 61 7.82 -28.04 19.10
CA LEU A 61 6.70 -28.64 18.36
C LEU A 61 5.56 -28.93 19.35
N PRO A 62 4.27 -28.66 18.99
CA PRO A 62 3.84 -28.02 17.75
C PRO A 62 4.17 -26.51 17.73
N LEU A 63 4.33 -25.94 16.53
CA LEU A 63 4.56 -24.51 16.36
C LEU A 63 3.30 -23.70 16.67
N PRO A 64 3.44 -22.45 17.19
CA PRO A 64 2.34 -21.49 17.15
C PRO A 64 1.87 -21.28 15.71
N GLN A 65 0.57 -21.02 15.53
CA GLN A 65 0.02 -20.82 14.19
C GLN A 65 0.75 -19.70 13.44
N ARG A 66 1.31 -20.04 12.27
CA ARG A 66 1.89 -19.06 11.35
C ARG A 66 0.78 -18.13 10.83
N PRO A 67 0.97 -16.80 10.82
CA PRO A 67 -0.03 -15.86 10.30
C PRO A 67 0.10 -15.72 8.76
N PRO A 68 -0.78 -16.34 7.93
CA PRO A 68 -0.65 -16.26 6.46
C PRO A 68 -0.77 -14.82 5.92
N GLY A 69 -1.45 -13.92 6.65
CA GLY A 69 -1.58 -12.51 6.26
C GLY A 69 -0.26 -11.75 6.11
N VAL A 70 0.84 -12.25 6.68
CA VAL A 70 2.20 -11.73 6.48
C VAL A 70 2.62 -11.77 5.02
N GLU A 71 2.12 -12.72 4.24
CA GLU A 71 2.41 -12.84 2.81
C GLU A 71 1.92 -11.63 1.99
N GLY A 72 1.06 -10.79 2.55
CA GLY A 72 0.68 -9.50 1.94
C GLY A 72 1.85 -8.53 1.72
N PHE A 73 2.96 -8.77 2.41
CA PHE A 73 4.21 -8.03 2.21
C PHE A 73 5.15 -8.68 1.18
N LEU A 74 4.72 -9.75 0.51
CA LEU A 74 5.45 -10.46 -0.53
C LEU A 74 4.80 -10.27 -1.93
N PRO A 75 4.68 -9.03 -2.45
CA PRO A 75 4.01 -8.81 -3.73
C PRO A 75 4.70 -9.49 -4.91
N ILE A 76 6.01 -9.70 -4.84
CA ILE A 76 6.78 -10.42 -5.88
C ILE A 76 6.37 -11.89 -5.90
N SER A 77 6.36 -12.57 -4.75
CA SER A 77 5.88 -13.95 -4.65
C SER A 77 4.42 -14.08 -5.08
N GLY A 78 3.58 -13.08 -4.79
CA GLY A 78 2.20 -13.05 -5.26
C GLY A 78 2.09 -12.93 -6.78
N LEU A 79 2.91 -12.11 -7.44
CA LEU A 79 2.94 -12.01 -8.91
C LEU A 79 3.46 -13.30 -9.55
N MET A 80 4.50 -13.91 -8.96
CA MET A 80 4.99 -15.22 -9.39
C MET A 80 3.92 -16.29 -9.25
N GLY A 81 3.14 -16.27 -8.14
CA GLY A 81 2.04 -17.18 -7.92
C GLY A 81 0.89 -17.01 -8.93
N ILE A 82 0.62 -15.78 -9.40
CA ILE A 82 -0.34 -15.53 -10.49
C ILE A 82 0.17 -16.12 -11.79
N LEU A 83 1.45 -15.93 -12.12
CA LEU A 83 2.05 -16.46 -13.35
C LEU A 83 2.07 -17.99 -13.31
N ASP A 84 2.41 -18.57 -12.17
CA ASP A 84 2.39 -20.01 -11.96
C ASP A 84 0.97 -20.59 -12.13
N TRP A 85 -0.03 -19.91 -11.58
CA TRP A 85 -1.42 -20.30 -11.78
C TRP A 85 -1.83 -20.31 -13.26
N VAL A 86 -1.35 -19.32 -14.03
CA VAL A 86 -1.61 -19.28 -15.48
C VAL A 86 -0.93 -20.45 -16.21
N TYR A 87 0.27 -20.86 -15.78
CA TYR A 87 1.01 -21.96 -16.42
C TYR A 87 0.50 -23.34 -16.00
N GLN A 88 0.15 -23.51 -14.72
CA GLN A 88 -0.19 -24.83 -14.15
C GLN A 88 -1.71 -25.07 -14.01
N GLY A 89 -2.52 -24.01 -14.09
CA GLY A 89 -3.97 -24.07 -13.82
C GLY A 89 -4.35 -24.26 -12.35
N THR A 90 -3.36 -24.38 -11.44
CA THR A 90 -3.57 -24.56 -10.00
C THR A 90 -2.80 -23.51 -9.21
N LEU A 91 -3.39 -23.04 -8.09
CA LEU A 91 -2.72 -22.06 -7.21
C LEU A 91 -1.57 -22.72 -6.46
N ASN A 92 -0.46 -22.00 -6.40
CA ASN A 92 0.73 -22.42 -5.65
C ASN A 92 0.44 -22.57 -4.16
N ARG A 93 0.98 -23.63 -3.55
CA ARG A 93 0.77 -23.98 -2.14
C ARG A 93 1.84 -23.45 -1.19
N ILE A 94 2.87 -22.77 -1.71
CA ILE A 94 3.96 -22.21 -0.86
C ILE A 94 3.56 -20.86 -0.27
N HIS A 95 3.06 -19.93 -1.12
CA HIS A 95 2.58 -18.61 -0.70
C HIS A 95 1.20 -18.31 -1.31
N PRO A 96 0.17 -19.10 -0.98
CA PRO A 96 -1.16 -18.91 -1.57
C PRO A 96 -1.78 -17.59 -1.16
N ALA A 97 -1.60 -17.15 0.10
CA ALA A 97 -2.15 -15.90 0.57
C ALA A 97 -1.54 -14.68 -0.16
N ALA A 98 -0.23 -14.72 -0.53
CA ALA A 98 0.39 -13.66 -1.31
C ALA A 98 -0.30 -13.49 -2.66
N THR A 99 -0.55 -14.59 -3.36
CA THR A 99 -1.23 -14.61 -4.67
C THR A 99 -2.64 -14.02 -4.57
N ILE A 100 -3.43 -14.49 -3.61
CA ILE A 100 -4.80 -14.00 -3.39
C ILE A 100 -4.81 -12.51 -3.01
N LEU A 101 -3.93 -12.09 -2.10
CA LEU A 101 -3.87 -10.68 -1.68
C LEU A 101 -3.46 -9.76 -2.82
N VAL A 102 -2.51 -10.16 -3.67
CA VAL A 102 -2.15 -9.38 -4.86
C VAL A 102 -3.33 -9.30 -5.83
N LEU A 103 -4.05 -10.39 -6.08
CA LEU A 103 -5.26 -10.37 -6.92
C LEU A 103 -6.34 -9.45 -6.37
N VAL A 104 -6.62 -9.52 -5.07
CA VAL A 104 -7.59 -8.63 -4.40
C VAL A 104 -7.19 -7.17 -4.53
N VAL A 105 -5.92 -6.85 -4.30
CA VAL A 105 -5.42 -5.48 -4.38
C VAL A 105 -5.40 -4.95 -5.82
N LEU A 106 -5.10 -5.80 -6.81
CA LEU A 106 -5.22 -5.44 -8.24
C LEU A 106 -6.68 -5.17 -8.61
N LEU A 107 -7.60 -6.02 -8.15
CA LEU A 107 -9.04 -5.81 -8.36
C LEU A 107 -9.54 -4.53 -7.67
N MET A 108 -9.04 -4.25 -6.46
CA MET A 108 -9.32 -2.96 -5.79
C MET A 108 -8.79 -1.79 -6.61
N ALA A 109 -7.59 -1.88 -7.19
CA ALA A 109 -7.05 -0.81 -8.02
C ALA A 109 -7.87 -0.61 -9.29
N LEU A 110 -8.33 -1.69 -9.90
CA LEU A 110 -9.17 -1.67 -11.10
C LEU A 110 -10.56 -1.08 -10.84
N LEU A 111 -11.21 -1.43 -9.74
CA LEU A 111 -12.58 -1.01 -9.43
C LEU A 111 -12.64 0.29 -8.63
N LEU A 112 -11.76 0.46 -7.66
CA LEU A 112 -11.81 1.50 -6.62
C LEU A 112 -10.58 2.41 -6.61
N ARG A 113 -9.91 2.60 -7.74
CA ARG A 113 -8.65 3.34 -7.83
C ARG A 113 -7.55 2.71 -6.96
N LYS A 114 -6.44 3.39 -6.79
CA LYS A 114 -5.34 3.00 -5.89
C LYS A 114 -5.74 3.05 -4.40
N SER A 115 -6.97 2.67 -4.06
CA SER A 115 -7.52 2.79 -2.69
C SER A 115 -6.69 2.02 -1.66
N PHE A 116 -6.15 0.86 -2.02
CA PHE A 116 -5.25 0.11 -1.14
C PHE A 116 -4.15 0.98 -0.55
N CYS A 117 -3.48 1.80 -1.38
CA CYS A 117 -2.35 2.63 -0.95
C CYS A 117 -2.72 3.69 0.11
N SER A 118 -3.95 4.20 0.08
CA SER A 118 -4.39 5.28 0.96
C SER A 118 -5.30 4.84 2.10
N TRP A 119 -5.86 3.63 2.06
CA TRP A 119 -6.81 3.15 3.07
C TRP A 119 -6.26 1.98 3.87
N ILE A 120 -5.50 1.06 3.26
CA ILE A 120 -5.09 -0.22 3.86
C ILE A 120 -3.58 -0.26 4.11
N CYS A 121 -2.75 0.18 3.15
CA CYS A 121 -1.30 0.03 3.20
C CYS A 121 -0.68 0.81 4.39
N PRO A 122 0.03 0.13 5.32
CA PRO A 122 0.66 0.79 6.47
C PRO A 122 1.78 1.73 6.05
N VAL A 123 2.52 1.42 4.96
CA VAL A 123 3.56 2.29 4.42
C VAL A 123 2.96 3.58 3.86
N GLY A 124 1.80 3.49 3.18
CA GLY A 124 1.05 4.67 2.71
C GLY A 124 0.58 5.55 3.86
N MET A 125 0.05 4.95 4.92
CA MET A 125 -0.33 5.64 6.15
C MET A 125 0.87 6.35 6.80
N LEU A 126 1.98 5.63 7.02
CA LEU A 126 3.20 6.19 7.62
C LEU A 126 3.73 7.37 6.80
N SER A 127 3.81 7.22 5.48
CA SER A 127 4.25 8.26 4.55
C SER A 127 3.39 9.53 4.66
N GLU A 128 2.08 9.38 4.86
CA GLU A 128 1.17 10.50 5.07
C GLU A 128 1.42 11.21 6.41
N TYR A 129 1.65 10.46 7.49
CA TYR A 129 1.98 11.05 8.80
C TYR A 129 3.34 11.77 8.78
N LEU A 130 4.35 11.19 8.15
CA LEU A 130 5.66 11.83 7.99
C LEU A 130 5.56 13.12 7.18
N ALA A 131 4.79 13.13 6.10
CA ALA A 131 4.54 14.35 5.32
C ALA A 131 3.81 15.44 6.12
N ARG A 132 2.89 15.04 7.02
CA ARG A 132 2.23 16.00 7.94
C ARG A 132 3.18 16.53 8.99
N LEU A 133 4.04 15.67 9.54
CA LEU A 133 5.09 16.08 10.46
C LEU A 133 6.01 17.10 9.80
N GLY A 134 6.44 16.85 8.56
CA GLY A 134 7.24 17.79 7.78
C GLY A 134 6.55 19.14 7.59
N ARG A 135 5.25 19.15 7.27
CA ARG A 135 4.48 20.41 7.20
C ARG A 135 4.38 21.13 8.53
N LYS A 136 4.29 20.41 9.64
CA LYS A 136 4.23 21.01 10.98
C LYS A 136 5.56 21.66 11.36
N ILE A 137 6.69 21.03 11.01
CA ILE A 137 8.04 21.52 11.35
C ILE A 137 8.44 22.68 10.42
N PHE A 138 8.25 22.51 9.10
CA PHE A 138 8.75 23.44 8.08
C PHE A 138 7.68 24.35 7.49
N SER A 139 6.42 24.29 7.99
CA SER A 139 5.23 24.98 7.45
C SER A 139 4.88 24.62 6.01
N ARG A 140 5.70 23.82 5.33
CA ARG A 140 5.51 23.35 3.96
C ARG A 140 6.26 22.03 3.73
N ASN A 141 5.82 21.26 2.73
CA ASN A 141 6.66 20.20 2.17
C ASN A 141 7.42 20.75 0.96
N PHE A 142 8.66 20.33 0.81
CA PHE A 142 9.49 20.72 -0.32
C PHE A 142 8.96 20.07 -1.61
N ARG A 143 9.03 20.84 -2.71
CA ARG A 143 8.64 20.36 -4.03
C ARG A 143 9.88 20.37 -4.92
N PRO A 144 10.32 19.22 -5.42
CA PRO A 144 11.36 19.18 -6.44
C PRO A 144 10.94 19.98 -7.67
N TRP A 145 11.90 20.45 -8.44
CA TRP A 145 11.64 21.07 -9.75
C TRP A 145 10.86 20.10 -10.64
N ARG A 146 10.02 20.61 -11.54
CA ARG A 146 9.12 19.78 -12.35
C ARG A 146 9.83 18.68 -13.14
N TRP A 147 10.97 19.00 -13.73
CA TRP A 147 11.75 18.02 -14.48
C TRP A 147 12.30 16.91 -13.56
N LEU A 148 12.85 17.27 -12.41
CA LEU A 148 13.36 16.32 -11.42
C LEU A 148 12.22 15.47 -10.82
N ASP A 149 11.05 16.05 -10.55
CA ASP A 149 9.88 15.31 -10.07
C ASP A 149 9.42 14.24 -11.08
N TRP A 150 9.46 14.54 -12.38
CA TRP A 150 9.12 13.58 -13.43
C TRP A 150 10.17 12.48 -13.57
N THR A 151 11.46 12.84 -13.57
CA THR A 151 12.56 11.88 -13.60
C THR A 151 12.53 10.94 -12.40
N LEU A 152 12.29 11.47 -11.20
CA LEU A 152 12.15 10.63 -10.00
C LEU A 152 10.90 9.75 -10.04
N GLN A 153 9.78 10.22 -10.60
CA GLN A 153 8.59 9.39 -10.77
C GLN A 153 8.79 8.24 -11.76
N SER A 154 9.62 8.42 -12.79
CA SER A 154 9.92 7.35 -13.76
C SER A 154 10.68 6.20 -13.11
N LEU A 155 11.43 6.44 -12.02
CA LEU A 155 12.20 5.40 -11.31
C LEU A 155 11.34 4.23 -10.85
N LYS A 156 10.17 4.49 -10.27
CA LYS A 156 9.26 3.40 -9.83
C LYS A 156 8.74 2.55 -10.99
N TYR A 157 8.58 3.15 -12.19
CA TYR A 157 8.17 2.42 -13.39
C TYR A 157 9.34 1.62 -14.00
N LEU A 158 10.56 2.13 -13.90
CA LEU A 158 11.77 1.38 -14.28
C LEU A 158 11.97 0.17 -13.36
N ILE A 159 11.83 0.36 -12.05
CA ILE A 159 11.89 -0.74 -11.07
C ILE A 159 10.77 -1.75 -11.34
N LEU A 160 9.53 -1.28 -11.59
CA LEU A 160 8.42 -2.17 -11.98
C LEU A 160 8.74 -2.93 -13.27
N GLY A 161 9.25 -2.24 -14.29
CA GLY A 161 9.65 -2.84 -15.58
C GLY A 161 10.70 -3.93 -15.40
N PHE A 162 11.68 -3.70 -14.53
CA PHE A 162 12.68 -4.70 -14.17
C PHE A 162 12.05 -5.95 -13.54
N PHE A 163 11.17 -5.78 -12.52
CA PHE A 163 10.51 -6.93 -11.90
C PHE A 163 9.56 -7.67 -12.86
N VAL A 164 8.82 -6.95 -13.68
CA VAL A 164 7.95 -7.57 -14.69
C VAL A 164 8.80 -8.35 -15.70
N TRP A 165 9.88 -7.76 -16.20
CA TRP A 165 10.79 -8.45 -17.12
C TRP A 165 11.42 -9.69 -16.47
N ALA A 166 11.90 -9.58 -15.23
CA ALA A 166 12.51 -10.70 -14.50
C ALA A 166 11.51 -11.85 -14.25
N ILE A 167 10.28 -11.54 -13.85
CA ILE A 167 9.26 -12.56 -13.52
C ILE A 167 8.71 -13.20 -14.80
N PHE A 168 8.26 -12.39 -15.77
CA PHE A 168 7.62 -12.89 -16.98
C PHE A 168 8.61 -13.44 -18.01
N GLY A 169 9.90 -13.16 -17.85
CA GLY A 169 10.98 -13.76 -18.63
C GLY A 169 11.38 -15.17 -18.17
N MET A 170 10.87 -15.62 -17.00
CA MET A 170 11.15 -16.98 -16.50
C MET A 170 10.35 -18.04 -17.28
N SER A 171 11.03 -19.13 -17.65
CA SER A 171 10.34 -20.32 -18.15
C SER A 171 9.50 -20.95 -17.02
N GLY A 172 8.45 -21.71 -17.36
CA GLY A 172 7.64 -22.39 -16.34
C GLY A 172 8.46 -23.28 -15.40
N ALA A 173 9.49 -23.97 -15.93
CA ALA A 173 10.40 -24.79 -15.12
C ALA A 173 11.26 -23.95 -14.17
N ALA A 174 11.80 -22.83 -14.63
CA ALA A 174 12.59 -21.91 -13.79
C ALA A 174 11.74 -21.26 -12.69
N LEU A 175 10.50 -20.88 -13.03
CA LEU A 175 9.54 -20.35 -12.08
C LEU A 175 9.22 -21.35 -10.97
N GLN A 176 8.92 -22.62 -11.34
CA GLN A 176 8.68 -23.70 -10.39
C GLN A 176 9.90 -23.96 -9.49
N ALA A 177 11.10 -24.01 -10.08
CA ALA A 177 12.33 -24.19 -9.32
C ALA A 177 12.54 -23.06 -8.30
N PHE A 178 12.24 -21.82 -8.68
CA PHE A 178 12.31 -20.68 -7.75
C PHE A 178 11.26 -20.79 -6.64
N ILE A 179 10.01 -21.06 -7.00
CA ILE A 179 8.90 -21.16 -6.03
C ILE A 179 9.20 -22.26 -4.99
N GLN A 180 9.75 -23.40 -5.41
CA GLN A 180 10.11 -24.52 -4.53
C GLN A 180 11.45 -24.35 -3.83
N SER A 181 12.22 -23.30 -4.13
CA SER A 181 13.53 -23.07 -3.54
C SER A 181 13.47 -22.93 -2.02
N PRO A 182 14.51 -23.36 -1.29
CA PRO A 182 14.63 -23.15 0.16
C PRO A 182 14.48 -21.69 0.54
N TYR A 183 15.01 -20.77 -0.26
CA TYR A 183 14.90 -19.34 -0.06
C TYR A 183 13.43 -18.85 -0.07
N ASN A 184 12.67 -19.22 -1.11
CA ASN A 184 11.29 -18.74 -1.24
C ASN A 184 10.38 -19.31 -0.15
N LYS A 185 10.59 -20.57 0.28
CA LYS A 185 9.78 -21.22 1.33
C LYS A 185 9.87 -20.52 2.70
N VAL A 186 10.90 -19.74 2.95
CA VAL A 186 11.09 -18.95 4.19
C VAL A 186 11.15 -17.45 3.93
N ALA A 187 10.74 -17.00 2.75
CA ALA A 187 10.84 -15.60 2.36
C ALA A 187 10.05 -14.65 3.28
N ASP A 188 8.91 -15.07 3.79
CA ASP A 188 8.09 -14.34 4.76
C ASP A 188 8.79 -14.18 6.11
N VAL A 189 9.45 -15.24 6.59
CA VAL A 189 10.26 -15.22 7.82
C VAL A 189 11.45 -14.28 7.64
N LYS A 190 12.20 -14.42 6.53
CA LYS A 190 13.33 -13.53 6.20
C LYS A 190 12.93 -12.07 6.10
N MET A 191 11.78 -11.81 5.48
CA MET A 191 11.23 -10.44 5.42
C MET A 191 10.90 -9.90 6.82
N GLY A 192 10.32 -10.72 7.71
CA GLY A 192 10.09 -10.36 9.11
C GLY A 192 11.39 -10.07 9.85
N LEU A 193 12.40 -10.92 9.68
CA LEU A 193 13.72 -10.75 10.29
C LEU A 193 14.42 -9.49 9.83
N PHE A 194 14.23 -9.07 8.56
CA PHE A 194 14.78 -7.81 8.08
C PHE A 194 14.40 -6.62 8.98
N PHE A 195 13.20 -6.62 9.56
CA PHE A 195 12.77 -5.56 10.47
C PHE A 195 13.21 -5.78 11.92
N LEU A 196 13.54 -7.01 12.32
CA LEU A 196 13.98 -7.34 13.67
C LEU A 196 15.51 -7.22 13.83
N ASP A 197 16.25 -7.52 12.78
CA ASP A 197 17.71 -7.50 12.74
C ASP A 197 18.20 -6.63 11.55
N LEU A 198 17.94 -5.33 11.66
CA LEU A 198 18.40 -4.36 10.67
C LEU A 198 19.90 -4.16 10.77
N GLY A 199 20.65 -4.64 9.78
CA GLY A 199 22.06 -4.29 9.63
C GLY A 199 22.27 -2.77 9.43
N GLN A 200 23.48 -2.28 9.62
CA GLN A 200 23.81 -0.85 9.53
C GLN A 200 23.34 -0.19 8.24
N ILE A 201 23.49 -0.86 7.10
CA ILE A 201 23.01 -0.36 5.79
C ILE A 201 21.48 -0.26 5.78
N GLY A 202 20.77 -1.25 6.33
CA GLY A 202 19.31 -1.24 6.45
C GLY A 202 18.81 -0.06 7.28
N ILE A 203 19.45 0.20 8.43
CA ILE A 203 19.14 1.35 9.29
C ILE A 203 19.35 2.67 8.53
N LEU A 204 20.48 2.81 7.81
CA LEU A 204 20.80 4.03 7.05
C LEU A 204 19.78 4.28 5.94
N VAL A 205 19.40 3.24 5.20
CA VAL A 205 18.39 3.34 4.12
C VAL A 205 17.03 3.69 4.69
N MET A 206 16.59 3.03 5.77
CA MET A 206 15.31 3.32 6.41
C MET A 206 15.27 4.74 6.99
N ALA A 207 16.34 5.18 7.67
CA ALA A 207 16.47 6.55 8.15
C ALA A 207 16.41 7.56 7.00
N GLY A 208 17.13 7.31 5.91
CA GLY A 208 17.09 8.14 4.71
C GLY A 208 15.69 8.25 4.10
N LEU A 209 14.95 7.15 4.02
CA LEU A 209 13.55 7.12 3.52
C LEU A 209 12.60 7.89 4.45
N VAL A 210 12.76 7.77 5.77
CA VAL A 210 11.98 8.53 6.76
C VAL A 210 12.27 10.02 6.60
N VAL A 211 13.54 10.41 6.58
CA VAL A 211 13.96 11.81 6.40
C VAL A 211 13.41 12.34 5.07
N ALA A 212 13.61 11.63 3.97
CA ALA A 212 13.07 12.03 2.66
C ALA A 212 11.54 12.20 2.69
N SER A 213 10.80 11.35 3.41
CA SER A 213 9.34 11.41 3.52
C SER A 213 8.85 12.56 4.41
N VAL A 214 9.67 13.03 5.35
CA VAL A 214 9.39 14.25 6.13
C VAL A 214 9.53 15.49 5.25
N PHE A 215 10.60 15.56 4.44
CA PHE A 215 10.84 16.70 3.55
C PHE A 215 9.93 16.70 2.32
N ILE A 216 9.80 15.56 1.66
CA ILE A 216 9.06 15.41 0.41
C ILE A 216 7.82 14.55 0.65
N GLN A 217 6.67 15.12 0.39
CA GLN A 217 5.38 14.46 0.55
C GLN A 217 5.30 13.15 -0.26
N GLY A 218 5.20 12.03 0.46
CA GLY A 218 5.05 10.73 -0.16
C GLY A 218 6.30 10.22 -0.89
N ALA A 219 7.52 10.58 -0.47
CA ALA A 219 8.75 10.31 -1.19
C ALA A 219 8.86 8.86 -1.68
N TRP A 220 8.75 7.88 -0.79
CA TRP A 220 8.79 6.46 -1.17
C TRP A 220 7.65 6.06 -2.12
N CYS A 221 6.41 6.36 -1.72
CA CYS A 221 5.22 5.97 -2.48
C CYS A 221 5.18 6.61 -3.87
N ARG A 222 5.74 7.84 -4.00
CA ARG A 222 5.73 8.62 -5.23
C ARG A 222 6.84 8.21 -6.19
N TYR A 223 8.05 7.91 -5.67
CA TYR A 223 9.25 7.75 -6.49
C TYR A 223 9.81 6.33 -6.51
N GLY A 224 9.70 5.58 -5.41
CA GLY A 224 10.37 4.30 -5.24
C GLY A 224 9.49 3.07 -5.25
N CYS A 225 8.18 3.19 -5.02
CA CYS A 225 7.32 2.01 -4.83
C CYS A 225 6.84 1.40 -6.17
N PRO A 226 7.42 0.26 -6.62
CA PRO A 226 6.99 -0.39 -7.87
C PRO A 226 5.57 -0.95 -7.78
N TYR A 227 5.18 -1.41 -6.58
CA TYR A 227 3.80 -1.89 -6.35
C TYR A 227 2.80 -0.76 -6.53
N GLY A 228 3.12 0.46 -6.03
CA GLY A 228 2.31 1.64 -6.28
C GLY A 228 2.25 2.05 -7.76
N ALA A 229 3.30 1.79 -8.55
CA ALA A 229 3.29 1.98 -10.00
C ALA A 229 2.35 0.98 -10.69
N LEU A 230 2.45 -0.31 -10.35
CA LEU A 230 1.57 -1.37 -10.85
C LEU A 230 0.09 -1.03 -10.61
N LEU A 231 -0.27 -0.73 -9.36
CA LEU A 231 -1.63 -0.36 -9.00
C LEU A 231 -2.09 0.93 -9.71
N GLY A 232 -1.17 1.84 -9.99
CA GLY A 232 -1.43 3.05 -10.77
C GLY A 232 -1.92 2.73 -12.18
N LEU A 233 -1.23 1.82 -12.88
CA LEU A 233 -1.60 1.38 -14.23
C LEU A 233 -3.01 0.77 -14.24
N PHE A 234 -3.30 -0.15 -13.33
CA PHE A 234 -4.65 -0.74 -13.22
C PHE A 234 -5.72 0.30 -12.85
N SER A 235 -5.38 1.26 -11.99
CA SER A 235 -6.31 2.30 -11.56
C SER A 235 -6.74 3.27 -12.66
N TRP A 236 -6.00 3.31 -13.76
CA TRP A 236 -6.37 4.12 -14.91
C TRP A 236 -7.71 3.68 -15.53
N LEU A 237 -7.99 2.38 -15.48
CA LEU A 237 -9.23 1.78 -15.96
C LEU A 237 -10.40 1.90 -14.97
N SER A 238 -10.14 2.34 -13.73
CA SER A 238 -11.15 2.41 -12.68
C SER A 238 -12.35 3.29 -13.06
N PRO A 239 -13.58 2.82 -12.83
CA PRO A 239 -14.79 3.63 -12.99
C PRO A 239 -14.94 4.72 -11.93
N VAL A 240 -14.25 4.59 -10.80
CA VAL A 240 -14.29 5.57 -9.71
C VAL A 240 -13.36 6.74 -10.00
N ARG A 241 -13.86 7.96 -9.89
CA ARG A 241 -13.13 9.20 -10.19
C ARG A 241 -13.54 10.33 -9.26
N VAL A 242 -12.68 11.33 -9.13
CA VAL A 242 -13.04 12.60 -8.50
C VAL A 242 -13.42 13.56 -9.64
N GLU A 243 -14.60 14.11 -9.56
CA GLU A 243 -15.14 15.07 -10.54
C GLU A 243 -15.35 16.43 -9.88
N ARG A 244 -15.02 17.48 -10.61
CA ARG A 244 -15.22 18.87 -10.21
C ARG A 244 -16.29 19.53 -11.06
N ASN A 245 -17.29 20.10 -10.40
CA ASN A 245 -18.21 21.03 -11.03
C ASN A 245 -17.57 22.42 -11.03
N ALA A 246 -17.26 22.94 -12.20
CA ALA A 246 -16.61 24.23 -12.35
C ALA A 246 -17.51 25.39 -11.94
N ASP A 247 -18.83 25.27 -12.19
CA ASP A 247 -19.80 26.35 -11.93
C ASP A 247 -19.98 26.61 -10.43
N ASN A 248 -19.87 25.53 -9.62
CA ASN A 248 -19.99 25.64 -8.16
C ASN A 248 -18.63 25.93 -7.48
N CYS A 249 -17.51 25.88 -8.21
CA CYS A 249 -16.18 26.00 -7.66
C CYS A 249 -15.80 27.47 -7.40
N ILE A 250 -15.35 27.78 -6.17
CA ILE A 250 -14.87 29.12 -5.79
C ILE A 250 -13.35 29.29 -5.97
N ASP A 251 -12.66 28.38 -6.63
CA ASP A 251 -11.23 28.37 -6.95
C ASP A 251 -10.27 28.58 -5.75
N CYS A 252 -10.67 28.16 -4.55
CA CYS A 252 -9.89 28.32 -3.32
C CYS A 252 -8.61 27.45 -3.26
N SER A 253 -8.45 26.48 -4.18
CA SER A 253 -7.32 25.56 -4.31
C SER A 253 -6.99 24.74 -3.05
N LEU A 254 -7.92 24.56 -2.11
CA LEU A 254 -7.74 23.72 -0.93
C LEU A 254 -7.53 22.26 -1.30
N CYS A 255 -8.26 21.77 -2.32
CA CYS A 255 -8.12 20.42 -2.85
C CYS A 255 -6.71 20.09 -3.35
N ASP A 256 -6.02 21.03 -3.99
CA ASP A 256 -4.63 20.88 -4.43
C ASP A 256 -3.65 20.82 -3.26
N LYS A 257 -3.91 21.61 -2.21
CA LYS A 257 -3.05 21.68 -1.01
C LYS A 257 -3.07 20.40 -0.19
N VAL A 258 -4.21 19.70 -0.10
CA VAL A 258 -4.36 18.46 0.67
C VAL A 258 -3.97 17.23 -0.13
N CYS A 259 -3.87 17.33 -1.45
CA CYS A 259 -3.59 16.18 -2.32
C CYS A 259 -2.22 15.59 -2.05
N MET A 260 -2.18 14.33 -1.54
CA MET A 260 -0.93 13.60 -1.29
C MET A 260 -0.13 13.36 -2.58
N SER A 261 -0.82 13.17 -3.70
CA SER A 261 -0.21 12.98 -5.01
C SER A 261 0.08 14.28 -5.77
N ARG A 262 -0.16 15.45 -5.16
CA ARG A 262 0.08 16.79 -5.74
C ARG A 262 -0.56 17.00 -7.11
N LEU A 263 -1.77 16.50 -7.29
CA LEU A 263 -2.52 16.65 -8.54
C LEU A 263 -3.18 18.04 -8.60
N PRO A 264 -3.23 18.68 -9.77
CA PRO A 264 -3.90 19.96 -9.98
C PRO A 264 -5.41 19.76 -10.09
N ILE A 265 -6.09 19.44 -8.97
CA ILE A 265 -7.51 19.09 -8.93
C ILE A 265 -8.37 20.32 -9.27
N SER A 266 -7.94 21.51 -8.78
CA SER A 266 -8.64 22.78 -9.03
C SER A 266 -8.72 23.15 -10.52
N ARG A 267 -7.85 22.59 -11.36
CA ARG A 267 -7.79 22.86 -12.81
C ARG A 267 -8.34 21.72 -13.65
N SER A 268 -8.79 20.64 -13.02
CA SER A 268 -9.29 19.45 -13.72
C SER A 268 -10.79 19.31 -13.52
N THR A 269 -11.54 19.02 -14.56
CA THR A 269 -12.96 18.65 -14.45
C THR A 269 -13.09 17.22 -13.92
N VAL A 270 -12.22 16.31 -14.39
CA VAL A 270 -12.17 14.91 -13.95
C VAL A 270 -10.72 14.51 -13.66
N VAL A 271 -10.46 13.96 -12.48
CA VAL A 271 -9.12 13.47 -12.09
C VAL A 271 -8.90 12.07 -12.65
N ARG A 272 -8.16 11.99 -13.77
CA ARG A 272 -7.84 10.72 -14.47
C ARG A 272 -6.41 10.20 -14.19
N SER A 273 -5.63 10.92 -13.40
CA SER A 273 -4.22 10.57 -13.15
C SER A 273 -4.06 9.20 -12.49
N VAL A 274 -3.10 8.39 -12.97
CA VAL A 274 -2.67 7.12 -12.36
C VAL A 274 -2.10 7.30 -10.94
N GLU A 275 -1.74 8.54 -10.58
CA GLU A 275 -1.23 8.87 -9.26
C GLU A 275 -2.34 9.11 -8.22
N CYS A 276 -3.60 9.25 -8.64
CA CYS A 276 -4.69 9.43 -7.71
C CYS A 276 -4.92 8.16 -6.87
N THR A 277 -4.72 8.28 -5.56
CA THR A 277 -4.85 7.16 -4.62
C THR A 277 -6.28 6.92 -4.12
N GLY A 278 -7.26 7.70 -4.57
CA GLY A 278 -8.64 7.58 -4.08
C GLY A 278 -8.77 7.86 -2.58
N CYS A 279 -7.90 8.71 -2.01
CA CYS A 279 -7.94 9.06 -0.58
C CYS A 279 -9.13 9.93 -0.18
N VAL A 280 -9.79 10.55 -1.16
CA VAL A 280 -10.95 11.45 -1.02
C VAL A 280 -10.76 12.68 -0.13
N ASP A 281 -9.53 13.02 0.27
CA ASP A 281 -9.24 14.20 1.10
C ASP A 281 -9.64 15.50 0.41
N CYS A 282 -9.49 15.57 -0.92
CA CYS A 282 -9.90 16.73 -1.72
C CYS A 282 -11.41 16.96 -1.68
N VAL A 283 -12.20 15.90 -1.66
CA VAL A 283 -13.67 15.98 -1.52
C VAL A 283 -14.03 16.38 -0.09
N ALA A 284 -13.35 15.79 0.90
CA ALA A 284 -13.62 16.06 2.31
C ALA A 284 -13.27 17.48 2.76
N VAL A 285 -12.29 18.14 2.12
CA VAL A 285 -11.86 19.49 2.47
C VAL A 285 -12.62 20.58 1.72
N CYS A 286 -13.37 20.21 0.68
CA CYS A 286 -14.09 21.19 -0.13
C CYS A 286 -15.18 21.89 0.69
N PRO A 287 -15.14 23.24 0.81
CA PRO A 287 -16.11 23.98 1.61
C PRO A 287 -17.47 24.14 0.92
N ILE A 288 -17.53 23.86 -0.41
CA ILE A 288 -18.72 23.99 -1.21
C ILE A 288 -19.28 22.62 -1.51
N ASP A 289 -20.48 22.37 -1.08
CA ASP A 289 -21.22 21.17 -1.42
C ASP A 289 -21.39 21.09 -2.95
N ASP A 290 -21.25 19.90 -3.49
CA ASP A 290 -21.39 19.61 -4.92
C ASP A 290 -20.33 20.21 -5.86
N ALA A 291 -19.32 20.96 -5.35
CA ALA A 291 -18.20 21.41 -6.18
C ALA A 291 -17.18 20.31 -6.46
N LEU A 292 -17.01 19.33 -5.54
CA LEU A 292 -16.20 18.13 -5.72
C LEU A 292 -16.99 16.91 -5.28
N ALA A 293 -17.01 15.88 -6.12
CA ALA A 293 -17.68 14.62 -5.82
C ALA A 293 -16.80 13.44 -6.17
N LEU A 294 -16.93 12.35 -5.40
CA LEU A 294 -16.49 11.03 -5.83
C LEU A 294 -17.61 10.43 -6.69
N THR A 295 -17.27 9.97 -7.88
CA THR A 295 -18.21 9.33 -8.80
C THR A 295 -17.78 7.93 -9.14
N ALA A 296 -18.73 7.04 -9.40
CA ALA A 296 -18.52 5.71 -9.95
C ALA A 296 -19.38 5.57 -11.20
N ALA A 297 -18.76 5.41 -12.37
CA ALA A 297 -19.44 5.37 -13.65
C ALA A 297 -20.44 6.54 -13.85
N GLY A 298 -20.03 7.76 -13.48
CA GLY A 298 -20.84 8.97 -13.59
C GLY A 298 -21.92 9.18 -12.51
N ARG A 299 -22.09 8.22 -11.59
CA ARG A 299 -23.01 8.36 -10.46
C ARG A 299 -22.25 8.77 -9.20
N ARG A 300 -22.79 9.71 -8.43
CA ARG A 300 -22.19 10.13 -7.16
C ARG A 300 -22.13 8.98 -6.15
N MET A 301 -20.98 8.82 -5.53
CA MET A 301 -20.73 7.82 -4.48
C MET A 301 -20.37 8.53 -3.18
N GLY A 302 -21.10 8.26 -2.11
CA GLY A 302 -20.77 8.75 -0.78
C GLY A 302 -19.49 8.11 -0.25
N ILE A 303 -18.72 8.86 0.54
CA ILE A 303 -17.46 8.35 1.12
C ILE A 303 -17.67 7.12 2.04
N PRO A 304 -18.76 7.02 2.84
CA PRO A 304 -19.05 5.80 3.59
C PRO A 304 -19.29 4.58 2.69
N ALA A 305 -20.02 4.75 1.58
CA ALA A 305 -20.24 3.67 0.60
C ALA A 305 -18.94 3.23 -0.07
N TYR A 306 -18.06 4.18 -0.37
CA TYR A 306 -16.73 3.90 -0.91
C TYR A 306 -15.86 3.12 0.09
N ALA A 307 -15.84 3.52 1.37
CA ALA A 307 -15.15 2.81 2.43
C ALA A 307 -15.70 1.38 2.61
N ALA A 308 -17.03 1.24 2.60
CA ALA A 308 -17.69 -0.07 2.67
C ALA A 308 -17.31 -0.96 1.47
N ALA A 309 -17.25 -0.41 0.25
CA ALA A 309 -16.84 -1.16 -0.94
C ALA A 309 -15.39 -1.65 -0.83
N ILE A 310 -14.46 -0.82 -0.31
CA ILE A 310 -13.06 -1.19 -0.05
C ILE A 310 -12.98 -2.35 0.92
N LEU A 311 -13.66 -2.25 2.08
CA LEU A 311 -13.65 -3.28 3.12
C LEU A 311 -14.33 -4.56 2.64
N MET A 312 -15.48 -4.46 1.97
CA MET A 312 -16.21 -5.60 1.43
C MET A 312 -15.35 -6.39 0.44
N LEU A 313 -14.69 -5.70 -0.50
CA LEU A 313 -13.86 -6.37 -1.51
C LEU A 313 -12.69 -7.11 -0.87
N PHE A 314 -12.07 -6.51 0.15
CA PHE A 314 -11.01 -7.15 0.92
C PHE A 314 -11.51 -8.37 1.71
N VAL A 315 -12.63 -8.22 2.44
CA VAL A 315 -13.23 -9.29 3.26
C VAL A 315 -13.73 -10.44 2.37
N ILE A 316 -14.36 -10.15 1.23
CA ILE A 316 -14.80 -11.17 0.28
C ILE A 316 -13.59 -11.98 -0.23
N GLY A 317 -12.52 -11.31 -0.67
CA GLY A 317 -11.32 -12.00 -1.14
C GLY A 317 -10.67 -12.87 -0.06
N TYR A 318 -10.54 -12.33 1.16
CA TYR A 318 -10.04 -13.08 2.31
C TYR A 318 -10.93 -14.29 2.65
N SER A 319 -12.26 -14.10 2.71
CA SER A 319 -13.20 -15.17 3.03
C SER A 319 -13.23 -16.25 1.97
N ALA A 320 -13.19 -15.87 0.68
CA ALA A 320 -13.10 -16.82 -0.43
C ALA A 320 -11.83 -17.68 -0.32
N ALA A 321 -10.67 -17.06 -0.03
CA ALA A 321 -9.42 -17.78 0.17
C ALA A 321 -9.49 -18.77 1.33
N ARG A 322 -10.13 -18.37 2.44
CA ARG A 322 -10.34 -19.25 3.61
C ARG A 322 -11.25 -20.43 3.30
N LEU A 323 -12.38 -20.18 2.64
CA LEU A 323 -13.38 -21.20 2.31
C LEU A 323 -12.87 -22.20 1.27
N THR A 324 -12.02 -21.77 0.34
CA THR A 324 -11.42 -22.63 -0.68
C THR A 324 -10.13 -23.32 -0.22
N GLY A 325 -9.69 -23.14 1.03
CA GLY A 325 -8.43 -23.68 1.54
C GLY A 325 -7.17 -23.06 0.92
N GLN A 326 -7.29 -21.92 0.24
CA GLN A 326 -6.18 -21.25 -0.45
C GLN A 326 -5.57 -20.11 0.39
N TRP A 327 -5.73 -20.14 1.71
CA TRP A 327 -5.22 -19.12 2.63
C TRP A 327 -3.95 -19.54 3.36
N ALA A 328 -3.85 -20.81 3.75
CA ALA A 328 -2.68 -21.38 4.42
C ALA A 328 -1.82 -22.15 3.43
N ASN A 329 -0.52 -22.19 3.70
CA ASN A 329 0.40 -23.03 2.93
C ASN A 329 0.43 -24.48 3.45
N ASP A 330 1.06 -25.35 2.69
CA ASP A 330 1.16 -26.80 2.98
C ASP A 330 2.54 -27.18 3.59
N ILE A 331 3.33 -26.22 4.08
CA ILE A 331 4.64 -26.49 4.70
C ILE A 331 4.39 -26.96 6.14
N SER A 332 4.94 -28.15 6.49
CA SER A 332 4.76 -28.70 7.84
C SER A 332 5.57 -27.97 8.91
N ASP A 333 5.18 -28.13 10.17
CA ASP A 333 5.88 -27.53 11.31
C ASP A 333 7.33 -28.03 11.39
N GLU A 334 7.57 -29.34 11.14
CA GLU A 334 8.89 -29.95 11.13
C GLU A 334 9.76 -29.37 10.02
N GLU A 335 9.20 -29.17 8.82
CA GLU A 335 9.90 -28.54 7.71
C GLU A 335 10.26 -27.08 8.06
N TYR A 336 9.36 -26.32 8.71
CA TYR A 336 9.67 -24.98 9.16
C TYR A 336 10.77 -24.94 10.22
N VAL A 337 10.73 -25.82 11.22
CA VAL A 337 11.81 -25.93 12.24
C VAL A 337 13.15 -26.19 11.57
N HIS A 338 13.21 -27.21 10.70
CA HIS A 338 14.44 -27.56 9.98
C HIS A 338 14.97 -26.38 9.16
N ARG A 339 14.09 -25.69 8.41
CA ARG A 339 14.49 -24.57 7.54
C ARG A 339 14.91 -23.34 8.32
N ILE A 340 14.21 -23.02 9.41
CA ILE A 340 14.54 -21.84 10.23
C ILE A 340 15.83 -22.03 11.00
N GLN A 341 16.12 -23.24 11.46
CA GLN A 341 17.37 -23.53 12.15
C GLN A 341 18.59 -23.49 11.22
N ASN A 342 18.40 -23.79 9.92
CA ASN A 342 19.44 -23.81 8.90
C ASN A 342 19.44 -22.61 7.97
N MET A 343 18.74 -21.49 8.32
CA MET A 343 18.57 -20.33 7.42
C MET A 343 19.89 -19.60 7.08
N ASP A 344 20.94 -19.81 7.85
CA ASP A 344 22.27 -19.24 7.61
C ASP A 344 23.08 -20.02 6.58
N ASP A 345 22.61 -21.20 6.16
CA ASP A 345 23.24 -22.01 5.11
C ASP A 345 23.13 -21.28 3.75
N PRO A 346 24.20 -21.29 2.93
CA PRO A 346 24.20 -20.71 1.58
C PRO A 346 23.04 -21.17 0.68
N ALA A 347 22.52 -22.40 0.89
CA ALA A 347 21.36 -22.92 0.16
C ALA A 347 20.07 -22.05 0.33
N TYR A 348 19.99 -21.27 1.40
CA TYR A 348 18.92 -20.31 1.65
C TYR A 348 19.26 -18.90 1.15
N GLY A 349 20.41 -18.70 0.49
CA GLY A 349 20.71 -17.48 -0.25
C GLY A 349 19.73 -17.24 -1.40
N HIS A 350 19.67 -16.01 -1.91
CA HIS A 350 18.83 -15.72 -3.08
C HIS A 350 19.34 -16.54 -4.29
N PRO A 351 18.49 -17.30 -5.00
CA PRO A 351 18.92 -18.03 -6.19
C PRO A 351 19.51 -17.05 -7.21
N GLY A 352 20.80 -17.26 -7.56
CA GLY A 352 21.55 -16.38 -8.49
C GLY A 352 22.44 -15.33 -7.83
N SER A 353 22.58 -15.34 -6.48
CA SER A 353 23.56 -14.52 -5.75
C SER A 353 24.88 -15.27 -5.58
#